data_60b7ec843e33eb039172f0de68eab7cb
#
_entry.id   60b7ec843e33eb039172f0de68eab7cb
#
_cell.length_a   1.000
_cell.length_b   1.000
_cell.length_c   1.000
_cell.angle_alpha   90.00
_cell.angle_beta   90.00
_cell.angle_gamma   90.00
#
_symmetry.space_group_name_H-M   'P 1'
#
loop_
_entity.id
_entity.type
_entity.pdbx_description
1 polymer ?
#
loop_
_entity_poly.entity_id
_entity_poly.type
_entity_poly.pdbx_seq_one_letter_code
_entity_poly.pdbx_strand_id
1 'polypeptide(L)'
;MLKTNIELKPKVEAFLNEEIKMFINGEFVSAIGGKTFETYNPATEDVLAVVCEAQEEDIDAAVKAARSAFKSGPWAEMTTAERAHLIYKLADLIEEHREELAQLEALDNGKPYXVALEDDISATVENYRYYAGWATKIIGQTIPISKDYLNYTRHEPVGVVGQIIPWNFPLVMSSWKMGAALATGCTIVLKPAEQTPLSLLYTAKLFKEAGFPNGVVNFVPGFGPEAGAAIVNHHDIDKVAFTGSTVTGKYIMRQSAEMIKHVTLELGGKSPNIILEDADLEEAISGAFQGIMYNHGQNCSAGSRVFVHRKHYETVVDALVKMANNVKLGAGMEKGTEMGPLVSKKQQERVLNYIEQGKKEGATVAAGGERALEKGYFVKPTVFTDVTDDMTIVKEEIFGPVVVVLPFDSTEEVIERANNSSYGLAAGVWTQNIKTGHQVANKLKAGTVWINDYNLENAAAPFGGYKQSGIGRELGSYALDNYTEVKSVWVNIK
;
A
#
# COMPACT_ATOMS: atom_id res chain seq x y z
N MET A 1 30.00 -8.62 -3.85
CA MET A 1 28.97 -8.07 -4.74
C MET A 1 28.11 -9.21 -5.26
N LEU A 2 26.83 -9.21 -4.98
CA LEU A 2 25.89 -10.14 -5.60
C LEU A 2 25.81 -9.74 -7.09
N LYS A 3 26.10 -10.67 -7.99
CA LYS A 3 26.02 -10.39 -9.43
C LYS A 3 24.55 -10.37 -9.82
N THR A 4 24.06 -9.23 -10.28
CA THR A 4 22.73 -9.15 -10.85
C THR A 4 22.77 -9.85 -12.23
N ASN A 5 21.78 -10.70 -12.47
CA ASN A 5 21.66 -11.38 -13.75
C ASN A 5 20.77 -10.61 -14.74
N ILE A 6 20.14 -9.55 -14.26
CA ILE A 6 19.26 -8.67 -15.06
C ILE A 6 20.04 -7.37 -15.29
N GLU A 7 20.32 -7.08 -16.55
CA GLU A 7 21.05 -5.88 -16.96
C GLU A 7 20.14 -4.65 -16.81
N LEU A 8 20.68 -3.57 -16.27
CA LEU A 8 19.94 -2.33 -16.13
C LEU A 8 19.64 -1.69 -17.48
N LYS A 9 18.47 -1.14 -17.63
CA LYS A 9 18.12 -0.34 -18.80
C LYS A 9 18.92 0.96 -18.78
N PRO A 10 19.40 1.44 -19.93
CA PRO A 10 20.17 2.71 -19.97
C PRO A 10 19.45 3.91 -19.36
N LYS A 11 18.11 3.96 -19.49
CA LYS A 11 17.31 5.04 -18.88
C LYS A 11 17.31 4.97 -17.35
N VAL A 12 17.37 3.74 -16.79
CA VAL A 12 17.47 3.53 -15.34
C VAL A 12 18.85 3.99 -14.84
N GLU A 13 19.92 3.55 -15.52
CA GLU A 13 21.28 3.95 -15.17
C GLU A 13 21.43 5.48 -15.20
N ALA A 14 20.93 6.13 -16.25
CA ALA A 14 20.99 7.59 -16.38
C ALA A 14 20.26 8.26 -15.22
N PHE A 15 19.05 7.78 -14.88
CA PHE A 15 18.24 8.33 -13.79
C PHE A 15 18.96 8.21 -12.43
N LEU A 16 19.56 7.06 -12.15
CA LEU A 16 20.24 6.82 -10.86
C LEU A 16 21.54 7.62 -10.71
N ASN A 17 22.17 8.01 -11.82
CA ASN A 17 23.43 8.76 -11.80
C ASN A 17 23.24 10.27 -11.64
N GLU A 18 22.01 10.76 -11.66
CA GLU A 18 21.72 12.20 -11.47
C GLU A 18 21.16 12.42 -10.05
N GLU A 19 21.27 13.64 -9.54
CA GLU A 19 20.53 14.05 -8.33
C GLU A 19 19.05 14.03 -8.68
N ILE A 20 18.29 13.21 -7.98
CA ILE A 20 16.85 13.02 -8.24
C ILE A 20 16.08 14.16 -7.58
N LYS A 21 15.39 14.94 -8.39
CA LYS A 21 14.75 16.18 -7.98
C LYS A 21 13.28 15.96 -7.56
N MET A 22 12.77 16.91 -6.83
CA MET A 22 11.33 17.05 -6.59
C MET A 22 10.64 17.42 -7.90
N PHE A 23 9.34 17.18 -7.96
CA PHE A 23 8.50 17.61 -9.08
C PHE A 23 7.44 18.55 -8.53
N ILE A 24 7.58 19.85 -8.79
CA ILE A 24 6.68 20.88 -8.25
C ILE A 24 6.27 21.80 -9.41
N ASN A 25 4.97 22.01 -9.54
CA ASN A 25 4.40 22.93 -10.54
C ASN A 25 4.87 22.60 -11.98
N GLY A 26 4.98 21.29 -12.30
CA GLY A 26 5.36 20.85 -13.64
C GLY A 26 6.85 20.88 -13.92
N GLU A 27 7.68 21.23 -12.93
CA GLU A 27 9.14 21.36 -13.10
C GLU A 27 9.92 20.48 -12.12
N PHE A 28 11.09 20.05 -12.55
CA PHE A 28 12.04 19.32 -11.71
C PHE A 28 12.90 20.35 -10.95
N VAL A 29 12.78 20.34 -9.63
CA VAL A 29 13.42 21.38 -8.79
C VAL A 29 14.22 20.76 -7.65
N SER A 30 15.33 21.41 -7.30
CA SER A 30 16.12 21.05 -6.12
C SER A 30 15.42 21.59 -4.86
N ALA A 31 15.73 21.00 -3.71
CA ALA A 31 15.21 21.52 -2.42
C ALA A 31 15.69 22.96 -2.21
N ILE A 32 14.81 23.82 -1.71
CA ILE A 32 15.12 25.25 -1.45
C ILE A 32 16.33 25.35 -0.52
N GLY A 33 16.40 24.51 0.52
CA GLY A 33 17.54 24.46 1.44
C GLY A 33 18.74 23.67 0.95
N GLY A 34 18.68 23.08 -0.25
CA GLY A 34 19.76 22.29 -0.82
C GLY A 34 20.00 20.94 -0.15
N LYS A 35 19.08 20.47 0.70
CA LYS A 35 19.25 19.18 1.39
C LYS A 35 18.97 17.99 0.45
N THR A 36 19.72 16.92 0.69
CA THR A 36 19.53 15.64 -0.02
C THR A 36 19.65 14.47 0.96
N PHE A 37 19.20 13.30 0.52
CA PHE A 37 19.40 12.04 1.23
C PHE A 37 19.74 10.94 0.24
N GLU A 38 20.35 9.88 0.73
CA GLU A 38 20.74 8.72 -0.09
C GLU A 38 19.68 7.62 0.01
N THR A 39 19.42 6.95 -1.12
CA THR A 39 18.65 5.70 -1.15
C THR A 39 19.63 4.53 -1.29
N TYR A 40 19.24 3.37 -0.79
CA TYR A 40 20.12 2.20 -0.71
C TYR A 40 19.47 0.98 -1.33
N ASN A 41 20.31 0.13 -1.93
CA ASN A 41 19.90 -1.21 -2.37
C ASN A 41 19.89 -2.13 -1.14
N PRO A 42 18.74 -2.62 -0.70
CA PRO A 42 18.69 -3.43 0.52
C PRO A 42 19.37 -4.80 0.41
N ALA A 43 19.65 -5.27 -0.82
CA ALA A 43 20.36 -6.54 -1.04
C ALA A 43 21.88 -6.39 -0.92
N THR A 44 22.42 -5.20 -1.25
CA THR A 44 23.87 -4.96 -1.27
C THR A 44 24.33 -3.91 -0.27
N GLU A 45 23.41 -3.16 0.30
CA GLU A 45 23.65 -2.03 1.22
C GLU A 45 24.41 -0.86 0.55
N ASP A 46 24.52 -0.89 -0.77
CA ASP A 46 25.19 0.16 -1.55
C ASP A 46 24.23 1.32 -1.83
N VAL A 47 24.74 2.54 -1.92
CA VAL A 47 23.96 3.72 -2.32
C VAL A 47 23.49 3.55 -3.77
N LEU A 48 22.21 3.76 -4.01
CA LEU A 48 21.60 3.73 -5.35
C LEU A 48 21.56 5.11 -5.98
N ALA A 49 21.18 6.12 -5.22
CA ALA A 49 20.94 7.45 -5.75
C ALA A 49 20.94 8.50 -4.65
N VAL A 50 21.09 9.75 -5.04
CA VAL A 50 20.95 10.92 -4.16
C VAL A 50 19.65 11.62 -4.55
N VAL A 51 18.79 11.89 -3.57
CA VAL A 51 17.43 12.42 -3.75
C VAL A 51 17.29 13.73 -2.99
N CYS A 52 16.66 14.73 -3.57
CA CYS A 52 16.33 16.00 -2.87
C CYS A 52 15.47 15.71 -1.63
N GLU A 53 15.77 16.39 -0.52
CA GLU A 53 15.04 16.25 0.74
C GLU A 53 14.13 17.46 0.95
N ALA A 54 12.83 17.28 0.73
CA ALA A 54 11.84 18.34 0.91
C ALA A 54 11.75 18.76 2.36
N GLN A 55 11.74 20.06 2.58
CA GLN A 55 11.55 20.72 3.87
C GLN A 55 10.22 21.49 3.84
N GLU A 56 9.87 22.15 4.93
CA GLU A 56 8.59 22.87 5.06
C GLU A 56 8.36 23.87 3.91
N GLU A 57 9.40 24.59 3.49
CA GLU A 57 9.29 25.58 2.42
C GLU A 57 8.99 24.94 1.05
N ASP A 58 9.53 23.74 0.81
CA ASP A 58 9.26 22.98 -0.42
C ASP A 58 7.80 22.50 -0.43
N ILE A 59 7.32 22.02 0.73
CA ILE A 59 5.93 21.60 0.88
C ILE A 59 4.99 22.80 0.63
N ASP A 60 5.29 23.95 1.22
CA ASP A 60 4.51 25.18 1.00
C ASP A 60 4.45 25.54 -0.49
N ALA A 61 5.59 25.46 -1.19
CA ALA A 61 5.64 25.72 -2.65
C ALA A 61 4.76 24.73 -3.43
N ALA A 62 4.82 23.45 -3.07
CA ALA A 62 4.02 22.41 -3.73
C ALA A 62 2.52 22.63 -3.45
N VAL A 63 2.14 22.97 -2.21
CA VAL A 63 0.74 23.21 -1.85
C VAL A 63 0.20 24.45 -2.57
N LYS A 64 0.99 25.52 -2.67
CA LYS A 64 0.60 26.73 -3.42
C LYS A 64 0.37 26.40 -4.90
N ALA A 65 1.24 25.60 -5.51
CA ALA A 65 1.07 25.17 -6.90
C ALA A 65 -0.22 24.34 -7.05
N ALA A 66 -0.45 23.38 -6.15
CA ALA A 66 -1.66 22.54 -6.15
C ALA A 66 -2.93 23.37 -5.96
N ARG A 67 -2.92 24.31 -5.03
CA ARG A 67 -4.07 25.20 -4.77
C ARG A 67 -4.37 26.08 -5.99
N SER A 68 -3.34 26.64 -6.62
CA SER A 68 -3.51 27.45 -7.83
C SER A 68 -4.15 26.64 -8.96
N ALA A 69 -3.62 25.42 -9.22
CA ALA A 69 -4.16 24.52 -10.26
C ALA A 69 -5.60 24.09 -9.95
N PHE A 70 -5.94 23.92 -8.68
CA PHE A 70 -7.30 23.57 -8.25
C PHE A 70 -8.30 24.70 -8.49
N LYS A 71 -7.90 25.94 -8.17
CA LYS A 71 -8.80 27.10 -8.21
C LYS A 71 -9.06 27.64 -9.62
N SER A 72 -8.07 27.54 -10.51
CA SER A 72 -8.15 28.21 -11.82
C SER A 72 -7.21 27.55 -12.84
N GLY A 73 -7.46 27.84 -14.10
CA GLY A 73 -6.62 27.36 -15.19
C GLY A 73 -7.09 26.03 -15.78
N PRO A 74 -6.24 25.41 -16.60
CA PRO A 74 -6.69 24.28 -17.42
C PRO A 74 -7.33 23.12 -16.64
N TRP A 75 -6.78 22.75 -15.49
CA TRP A 75 -7.34 21.64 -14.69
C TRP A 75 -8.71 21.97 -14.14
N ALA A 76 -8.87 23.16 -13.58
CA ALA A 76 -10.15 23.62 -12.99
C ALA A 76 -11.27 23.71 -14.03
N GLU A 77 -10.90 24.02 -15.27
CA GLU A 77 -11.87 24.20 -16.38
C GLU A 77 -12.08 22.94 -17.21
N MET A 78 -11.24 21.91 -16.99
CA MET A 78 -11.23 20.68 -17.79
C MET A 78 -12.53 19.89 -17.61
N THR A 79 -13.05 19.39 -18.73
CA THR A 79 -14.19 18.47 -18.67
C THR A 79 -13.77 17.12 -18.08
N THR A 80 -14.74 16.38 -17.56
CA THR A 80 -14.46 15.04 -17.00
C THR A 80 -13.90 14.09 -18.07
N ALA A 81 -14.32 14.24 -19.32
CA ALA A 81 -13.79 13.42 -20.44
C ALA A 81 -12.33 13.73 -20.74
N GLU A 82 -11.95 15.00 -20.72
CA GLU A 82 -10.55 15.40 -20.90
C GLU A 82 -9.68 14.88 -19.76
N ARG A 83 -10.19 14.96 -18.52
CA ARG A 83 -9.50 14.43 -17.33
C ARG A 83 -9.30 12.91 -17.46
N ALA A 84 -10.36 12.18 -17.88
CA ALA A 84 -10.27 10.73 -18.13
C ALA A 84 -9.18 10.42 -19.15
N HIS A 85 -9.12 11.19 -20.23
CA HIS A 85 -8.12 11.00 -21.30
C HIS A 85 -6.69 11.12 -20.77
N LEU A 86 -6.42 12.12 -19.91
CA LEU A 86 -5.09 12.30 -19.31
C LEU A 86 -4.70 11.10 -18.45
N ILE A 87 -5.65 10.58 -17.66
CA ILE A 87 -5.38 9.44 -16.77
C ILE A 87 -5.13 8.17 -17.60
N TYR A 88 -5.89 7.93 -18.65
CA TYR A 88 -5.65 6.81 -19.59
C TYR A 88 -4.27 6.92 -20.23
N LYS A 89 -3.92 8.12 -20.72
CA LYS A 89 -2.61 8.35 -21.33
C LYS A 89 -1.46 8.09 -20.37
N LEU A 90 -1.63 8.50 -19.10
CA LEU A 90 -0.66 8.19 -18.04
C LEU A 90 -0.49 6.68 -17.87
N ALA A 91 -1.59 5.94 -17.81
CA ALA A 91 -1.56 4.47 -17.68
C ALA A 91 -0.79 3.84 -18.84
N ASP A 92 -1.03 4.31 -20.06
CA ASP A 92 -0.33 3.80 -21.26
C ASP A 92 1.18 4.09 -21.18
N LEU A 93 1.57 5.29 -20.74
CA LEU A 93 2.98 5.64 -20.56
C LEU A 93 3.65 4.79 -19.47
N ILE A 94 2.94 4.50 -18.38
CA ILE A 94 3.45 3.60 -17.34
C ILE A 94 3.68 2.20 -17.93
N GLU A 95 2.73 1.70 -18.72
CA GLU A 95 2.85 0.40 -19.39
C GLU A 95 4.05 0.38 -20.35
N GLU A 96 4.26 1.46 -21.11
CA GLU A 96 5.43 1.59 -22.01
C GLU A 96 6.76 1.57 -21.26
N HIS A 97 6.80 2.07 -20.04
CA HIS A 97 7.99 2.12 -19.20
C HIS A 97 8.05 1.03 -18.13
N ARG A 98 7.27 -0.05 -18.32
CA ARG A 98 7.09 -1.06 -17.27
C ARG A 98 8.40 -1.71 -16.80
N GLU A 99 9.34 -1.94 -17.72
CA GLU A 99 10.60 -2.59 -17.36
C GLU A 99 11.49 -1.66 -16.53
N GLU A 100 11.56 -0.37 -16.89
CA GLU A 100 12.32 0.62 -16.14
C GLU A 100 11.76 0.78 -14.72
N LEU A 101 10.43 0.88 -14.61
CA LEU A 101 9.75 1.05 -13.33
C LEU A 101 9.94 -0.18 -12.43
N ALA A 102 9.82 -1.38 -13.02
CA ALA A 102 10.04 -2.63 -12.27
C ALA A 102 11.47 -2.75 -11.76
N GLN A 103 12.47 -2.32 -12.58
CA GLN A 103 13.86 -2.32 -12.14
C GLN A 103 14.07 -1.38 -10.94
N LEU A 104 13.47 -0.19 -10.99
CA LEU A 104 13.58 0.78 -9.90
C LEU A 104 12.95 0.23 -8.61
N GLU A 105 11.77 -0.41 -8.70
CA GLU A 105 11.12 -1.05 -7.55
C GLU A 105 11.97 -2.20 -6.99
N ALA A 106 12.51 -3.04 -7.88
CA ALA A 106 13.37 -4.15 -7.44
C ALA A 106 14.64 -3.65 -6.74
N LEU A 107 15.17 -2.50 -7.17
CA LEU A 107 16.41 -1.95 -6.64
C LEU A 107 16.24 -1.34 -5.25
N ASP A 108 15.25 -0.46 -5.05
CA ASP A 108 15.13 0.23 -3.75
C ASP A 108 14.24 -0.48 -2.74
N ASN A 109 13.23 -1.24 -3.20
CA ASN A 109 12.39 -2.03 -2.30
C ASN A 109 13.01 -3.39 -1.98
N GLY A 110 13.69 -3.99 -2.97
CA GLY A 110 14.33 -5.30 -2.81
C GLY A 110 13.49 -6.48 -3.30
N LYS A 111 12.24 -6.26 -3.72
CA LYS A 111 11.38 -7.36 -4.20
C LYS A 111 11.93 -7.96 -5.50
N PRO A 112 11.59 -9.23 -5.82
CA PRO A 112 12.02 -9.83 -7.10
C PRO A 112 11.46 -9.05 -8.29
N TYR A 113 12.31 -8.84 -9.29
CA TYR A 113 11.95 -8.14 -10.53
C TYR A 113 10.70 -8.70 -11.22
N UNK A 114 10.50 -9.80 -11.19
CA UNK A 114 9.54 -10.43 -11.63
C UNK A 114 8.40 -10.09 -11.08
N VAL A 115 8.23 -10.09 -9.81
CA VAL A 115 7.06 -9.64 -9.02
C VAL A 115 6.75 -8.17 -9.33
N ALA A 116 7.75 -7.29 -9.27
CA ALA A 116 7.55 -5.89 -9.61
C ALA A 116 6.94 -5.73 -11.00
N LEU A 117 7.49 -6.43 -11.99
CA LEU A 117 7.06 -6.30 -13.40
C LEU A 117 5.63 -6.80 -13.63
N GLU A 118 5.33 -8.00 -13.14
CA GLU A 118 4.07 -8.67 -13.47
C GLU A 118 2.92 -8.30 -12.52
N ASP A 119 3.23 -8.09 -11.24
CA ASP A 119 2.21 -7.75 -10.25
C ASP A 119 2.10 -6.22 -10.08
N ASP A 120 3.18 -5.55 -9.61
CA ASP A 120 3.07 -4.16 -9.18
C ASP A 120 2.77 -3.19 -10.33
N ILE A 121 3.51 -3.31 -11.45
CA ILE A 121 3.29 -2.41 -12.58
C ILE A 121 1.93 -2.69 -13.23
N SER A 122 1.56 -3.96 -13.37
CA SER A 122 0.26 -4.33 -13.94
C SER A 122 -0.89 -3.77 -13.08
N ALA A 123 -0.82 -3.94 -11.76
CA ALA A 123 -1.82 -3.40 -10.83
C ALA A 123 -1.89 -1.86 -10.92
N THR A 124 -0.73 -1.21 -11.02
CA THR A 124 -0.65 0.26 -11.14
C THR A 124 -1.38 0.75 -12.40
N VAL A 125 -1.10 0.12 -13.53
CA VAL A 125 -1.74 0.44 -14.84
C VAL A 125 -3.27 0.23 -14.74
N GLU A 126 -3.67 -0.92 -14.20
CA GLU A 126 -5.09 -1.27 -14.01
C GLU A 126 -5.81 -0.24 -13.13
N ASN A 127 -5.18 0.19 -12.03
CA ASN A 127 -5.77 1.17 -11.13
C ASN A 127 -6.03 2.51 -11.84
N TYR A 128 -5.04 3.01 -12.59
CA TYR A 128 -5.24 4.26 -13.35
C TYR A 128 -6.31 4.09 -14.42
N ARG A 129 -6.34 2.97 -15.15
CA ARG A 129 -7.36 2.72 -16.18
C ARG A 129 -8.76 2.65 -15.54
N TYR A 130 -8.89 1.98 -14.40
CA TYR A 130 -10.16 1.89 -13.68
C TYR A 130 -10.68 3.28 -13.29
N TYR A 131 -9.83 4.12 -12.70
CA TYR A 131 -10.26 5.45 -12.27
C TYR A 131 -10.44 6.42 -13.44
N ALA A 132 -9.67 6.29 -14.51
CA ALA A 132 -9.93 7.03 -15.73
C ALA A 132 -11.37 6.78 -16.22
N GLY A 133 -11.80 5.52 -16.16
CA GLY A 133 -13.17 5.12 -16.49
C GLY A 133 -14.24 5.72 -15.59
N TRP A 134 -13.89 6.10 -14.36
CA TRP A 134 -14.83 6.70 -13.40
C TRP A 134 -14.99 8.22 -13.56
N ALA A 135 -14.02 8.92 -14.13
CA ALA A 135 -14.05 10.40 -14.18
C ALA A 135 -15.36 10.95 -14.76
N THR A 136 -15.94 10.25 -15.75
CA THR A 136 -17.21 10.65 -16.40
C THR A 136 -18.45 10.06 -15.73
N LYS A 137 -18.31 9.32 -14.63
CA LYS A 137 -19.42 8.58 -14.00
C LYS A 137 -19.66 9.00 -12.54
N ILE A 138 -19.07 10.10 -12.10
CA ILE A 138 -19.27 10.65 -10.78
C ILE A 138 -20.50 11.58 -10.83
N ILE A 139 -21.67 10.97 -10.67
CA ILE A 139 -22.98 11.63 -10.88
C ILE A 139 -23.64 11.92 -9.53
N GLY A 140 -24.55 12.91 -9.54
CA GLY A 140 -25.40 13.21 -8.39
C GLY A 140 -26.81 12.64 -8.59
N GLN A 141 -27.71 13.09 -7.74
CA GLN A 141 -29.10 12.62 -7.70
C GLN A 141 -30.05 13.80 -7.84
N THR A 142 -31.24 13.56 -8.37
CA THR A 142 -32.39 14.45 -8.21
C THR A 142 -33.30 13.84 -7.16
N ILE A 143 -33.61 14.61 -6.11
CA ILE A 143 -34.36 14.13 -4.95
C ILE A 143 -35.80 14.65 -5.01
N PRO A 144 -36.80 13.77 -4.97
CA PRO A 144 -38.19 14.17 -5.13
C PRO A 144 -38.71 14.83 -3.83
N ILE A 145 -38.64 16.15 -3.75
CA ILE A 145 -39.09 16.93 -2.59
C ILE A 145 -40.58 17.30 -2.73
N SER A 146 -40.90 18.10 -3.76
CA SER A 146 -42.27 18.52 -4.06
C SER A 146 -42.32 19.13 -5.47
N LYS A 147 -43.52 19.44 -5.95
CA LYS A 147 -43.69 20.08 -7.27
C LYS A 147 -43.15 21.50 -7.34
N ASP A 148 -42.96 22.13 -6.18
CA ASP A 148 -42.55 23.53 -6.11
C ASP A 148 -41.02 23.72 -5.99
N TYR A 149 -40.29 22.63 -5.86
CA TYR A 149 -38.82 22.68 -5.68
C TYR A 149 -38.13 21.58 -6.48
N LEU A 150 -37.06 21.97 -7.15
CA LEU A 150 -36.10 21.03 -7.71
C LEU A 150 -34.93 20.93 -6.72
N ASN A 151 -34.59 19.71 -6.29
CA ASN A 151 -33.40 19.47 -5.49
C ASN A 151 -32.50 18.50 -6.22
N TYR A 152 -31.22 18.84 -6.31
CA TYR A 152 -30.22 17.93 -6.87
C TYR A 152 -28.92 17.98 -6.06
N THR A 153 -28.15 16.91 -6.15
CA THR A 153 -26.83 16.83 -5.52
C THR A 153 -25.73 16.87 -6.56
N ARG A 154 -24.58 17.38 -6.14
CA ARG A 154 -23.33 17.37 -6.92
C ARG A 154 -22.24 16.77 -6.06
N HIS A 155 -21.36 15.99 -6.67
CA HIS A 155 -20.11 15.53 -6.05
C HIS A 155 -18.99 16.43 -6.56
N GLU A 156 -18.42 17.25 -5.71
CA GLU A 156 -17.34 18.18 -6.08
C GLU A 156 -16.03 17.70 -5.47
N PRO A 157 -14.87 17.91 -6.15
CA PRO A 157 -13.59 17.49 -5.57
C PRO A 157 -13.33 18.19 -4.24
N VAL A 158 -12.77 17.44 -3.28
CA VAL A 158 -12.51 17.96 -1.92
C VAL A 158 -11.50 19.10 -1.91
N GLY A 159 -10.57 19.12 -2.87
CA GLY A 159 -9.57 20.19 -2.97
C GLY A 159 -8.14 19.70 -3.18
N VAL A 160 -7.23 20.24 -2.38
CA VAL A 160 -5.81 19.85 -2.38
C VAL A 160 -5.64 18.66 -1.43
N VAL A 161 -5.07 17.58 -1.93
CA VAL A 161 -4.88 16.34 -1.18
C VAL A 161 -3.40 16.11 -0.87
N GLY A 162 -3.06 16.02 0.40
CA GLY A 162 -1.76 15.52 0.85
C GLY A 162 -1.80 13.99 0.90
N GLN A 163 -0.90 13.34 0.19
CA GLN A 163 -0.82 11.88 0.13
C GLN A 163 0.54 11.42 0.62
N ILE A 164 0.55 10.48 1.58
CA ILE A 164 1.77 9.95 2.17
C ILE A 164 1.70 8.44 2.02
N ILE A 165 2.62 7.88 1.22
CA ILE A 165 2.59 6.47 0.85
C ILE A 165 3.72 5.68 1.52
N PRO A 166 3.51 4.37 1.74
CA PRO A 166 4.51 3.51 2.38
C PRO A 166 5.54 3.00 1.38
N TRP A 167 6.49 2.26 1.90
CA TRP A 167 7.62 1.74 1.11
C TRP A 167 7.38 0.33 0.53
N ASN A 168 6.33 -0.37 0.94
CA ASN A 168 6.20 -1.80 0.58
C ASN A 168 5.68 -2.05 -0.84
N PHE A 169 4.82 -1.16 -1.36
CA PHE A 169 4.29 -1.23 -2.73
C PHE A 169 4.24 0.20 -3.30
N PRO A 170 5.39 0.79 -3.64
CA PRO A 170 5.44 2.24 -3.94
C PRO A 170 4.48 2.69 -5.03
N LEU A 171 4.55 2.12 -6.23
CA LEU A 171 3.67 2.54 -7.34
C LEU A 171 2.22 2.12 -7.15
N VAL A 172 2.00 0.90 -6.63
CA VAL A 172 0.64 0.42 -6.37
C VAL A 172 -0.07 1.36 -5.40
N MET A 173 0.57 1.67 -4.26
CA MET A 173 -0.03 2.53 -3.24
C MET A 173 -0.23 3.96 -3.73
N SER A 174 0.69 4.46 -4.59
CA SER A 174 0.49 5.78 -5.21
C SER A 174 -0.73 5.77 -6.13
N SER A 175 -0.89 4.73 -6.95
CA SER A 175 -2.01 4.63 -7.90
C SER A 175 -3.36 4.49 -7.19
N TRP A 176 -3.41 3.77 -6.04
CA TRP A 176 -4.64 3.66 -5.25
C TRP A 176 -5.16 5.05 -4.88
N LYS A 177 -4.26 5.93 -4.43
CA LYS A 177 -4.63 7.26 -3.93
C LYS A 177 -4.76 8.29 -5.05
N MET A 178 -3.79 8.30 -5.98
CA MET A 178 -3.77 9.30 -7.06
C MET A 178 -4.90 9.04 -8.07
N GLY A 179 -5.17 7.79 -8.39
CA GLY A 179 -6.20 7.44 -9.38
C GLY A 179 -7.55 8.04 -9.00
N ALA A 180 -8.03 7.77 -7.78
CA ALA A 180 -9.32 8.29 -7.29
C ALA A 180 -9.30 9.82 -7.17
N ALA A 181 -8.21 10.40 -6.65
CA ALA A 181 -8.09 11.85 -6.48
C ALA A 181 -8.13 12.58 -7.82
N LEU A 182 -7.39 12.08 -8.83
CA LEU A 182 -7.37 12.68 -10.17
C LEU A 182 -8.73 12.54 -10.87
N ALA A 183 -9.35 11.35 -10.76
CA ALA A 183 -10.67 11.12 -11.38
C ALA A 183 -11.71 12.11 -10.86
N THR A 184 -11.65 12.48 -9.59
CA THR A 184 -12.61 13.41 -8.97
C THR A 184 -12.28 14.87 -9.24
N GLY A 185 -11.05 15.18 -9.69
CA GLY A 185 -10.62 16.56 -9.98
C GLY A 185 -9.81 17.22 -8.89
N CYS A 186 -9.34 16.49 -7.89
CA CYS A 186 -8.44 16.99 -6.86
C CYS A 186 -7.06 17.30 -7.43
N THR A 187 -6.27 18.08 -6.70
CA THR A 187 -4.84 18.27 -6.96
C THR A 187 -4.05 17.65 -5.80
N ILE A 188 -2.80 17.28 -6.06
CA ILE A 188 -2.07 16.34 -5.19
C ILE A 188 -0.69 16.87 -4.82
N VAL A 189 -0.36 16.72 -3.53
CA VAL A 189 1.01 16.84 -3.01
C VAL A 189 1.33 15.49 -2.38
N LEU A 190 2.22 14.71 -3.01
CA LEU A 190 2.50 13.33 -2.59
C LEU A 190 3.94 13.18 -2.11
N LYS A 191 4.07 12.60 -0.91
CA LYS A 191 5.36 12.23 -0.32
C LYS A 191 5.56 10.71 -0.42
N PRO A 192 6.54 10.24 -1.22
CA PRO A 192 6.92 8.82 -1.17
C PRO A 192 7.67 8.51 0.12
N ALA A 193 7.78 7.22 0.43
CA ALA A 193 8.65 6.80 1.53
C ALA A 193 10.11 7.05 1.15
N GLU A 194 10.90 7.47 2.12
CA GLU A 194 12.33 7.77 1.89
C GLU A 194 13.13 6.53 1.48
N GLN A 195 12.66 5.33 1.84
CA GLN A 195 13.32 4.08 1.46
C GLN A 195 13.14 3.74 -0.03
N THR A 196 11.95 4.08 -0.59
CA THR A 196 11.57 3.60 -1.93
C THR A 196 10.94 4.72 -2.77
N PRO A 197 11.68 5.81 -3.01
CA PRO A 197 11.11 6.94 -3.76
C PRO A 197 11.30 6.82 -5.28
N LEU A 198 12.16 5.91 -5.75
CA LEU A 198 12.72 5.97 -7.11
C LEU A 198 11.66 5.77 -8.20
N SER A 199 10.86 4.72 -8.10
CA SER A 199 9.85 4.42 -9.13
C SER A 199 8.82 5.54 -9.25
N LEU A 200 8.34 6.08 -8.12
CA LEU A 200 7.39 7.20 -8.14
C LEU A 200 8.03 8.45 -8.78
N LEU A 201 9.24 8.81 -8.35
CA LEU A 201 9.90 10.03 -8.87
C LEU A 201 10.18 9.91 -10.37
N TYR A 202 10.48 8.70 -10.86
CA TYR A 202 10.62 8.45 -12.29
C TYR A 202 9.32 8.74 -13.05
N THR A 203 8.15 8.45 -12.45
CA THR A 203 6.86 8.71 -13.12
C THR A 203 6.57 10.21 -13.32
N ALA A 204 7.27 11.11 -12.62
CA ALA A 204 7.03 12.56 -12.76
C ALA A 204 7.11 13.02 -14.22
N LYS A 205 8.09 12.52 -14.96
CA LYS A 205 8.23 12.85 -16.39
C LYS A 205 7.08 12.30 -17.22
N LEU A 206 6.48 11.17 -16.79
CA LEU A 206 5.33 10.56 -17.48
C LEU A 206 4.07 11.40 -17.28
N PHE A 207 3.87 11.98 -16.09
CA PHE A 207 2.79 12.94 -15.86
C PHE A 207 2.93 14.17 -16.77
N LYS A 208 4.14 14.70 -16.88
CA LYS A 208 4.43 15.84 -17.79
C LYS A 208 4.16 15.44 -19.25
N GLU A 209 4.64 14.29 -19.69
CA GLU A 209 4.45 13.76 -21.06
C GLU A 209 2.96 13.47 -21.36
N ALA A 210 2.20 12.99 -20.37
CA ALA A 210 0.76 12.76 -20.53
C ALA A 210 0.01 14.08 -20.76
N GLY A 211 0.57 15.21 -20.28
CA GLY A 211 -0.02 16.52 -20.46
C GLY A 211 -0.78 17.04 -19.24
N PHE A 212 -0.54 16.50 -18.05
CA PHE A 212 -1.16 17.04 -16.85
C PHE A 212 -0.75 18.50 -16.66
N PRO A 213 -1.71 19.40 -16.40
CA PRO A 213 -1.38 20.81 -16.17
C PRO A 213 -0.46 21.00 -14.97
N ASN A 214 0.37 22.03 -15.02
CA ASN A 214 1.30 22.37 -13.95
C ASN A 214 0.55 22.53 -12.61
N GLY A 215 1.11 21.96 -11.54
CA GLY A 215 0.55 22.06 -10.19
C GLY A 215 -0.47 20.97 -9.84
N VAL A 216 -1.01 20.24 -10.81
CA VAL A 216 -2.00 19.17 -10.52
C VAL A 216 -1.37 18.07 -9.68
N VAL A 217 -0.13 17.69 -10.00
CA VAL A 217 0.61 16.64 -9.29
C VAL A 217 1.96 17.20 -8.87
N ASN A 218 2.31 17.00 -7.59
CA ASN A 218 3.58 17.47 -7.02
C ASN A 218 4.16 16.34 -6.16
N PHE A 219 5.42 15.99 -6.39
CA PHE A 219 6.13 14.94 -5.66
C PHE A 219 7.23 15.54 -4.80
N VAL A 220 7.15 15.29 -3.49
CA VAL A 220 8.01 15.93 -2.48
C VAL A 220 8.67 14.86 -1.60
N PRO A 221 9.75 14.20 -2.09
CA PRO A 221 10.45 13.19 -1.29
C PRO A 221 11.10 13.82 -0.05
N GLY A 222 11.12 13.08 1.06
CA GLY A 222 11.67 13.57 2.32
C GLY A 222 11.23 12.67 3.47
N PHE A 223 11.60 13.06 4.66
CA PHE A 223 11.34 12.25 5.85
C PHE A 223 9.98 12.56 6.49
N GLY A 224 9.45 11.57 7.23
CA GLY A 224 8.15 11.72 7.89
C GLY A 224 8.06 12.91 8.84
N PRO A 225 9.03 13.07 9.78
CA PRO A 225 8.98 14.18 10.76
C PRO A 225 9.06 15.59 10.13
N GLU A 226 9.68 15.72 8.98
CA GLU A 226 9.83 17.01 8.28
C GLU A 226 8.75 17.15 7.19
N ALA A 227 8.94 16.52 6.05
CA ALA A 227 8.04 16.67 4.90
C ALA A 227 6.64 16.11 5.19
N GLY A 228 6.56 14.93 5.84
CA GLY A 228 5.27 14.34 6.19
C GLY A 228 4.47 15.21 7.15
N ALA A 229 5.12 15.67 8.23
CA ALA A 229 4.48 16.53 9.22
C ALA A 229 4.06 17.88 8.60
N ALA A 230 4.90 18.45 7.70
CA ALA A 230 4.55 19.70 6.99
C ALA A 230 3.28 19.52 6.15
N ILE A 231 3.13 18.38 5.44
CA ILE A 231 1.90 18.08 4.68
C ILE A 231 0.69 18.01 5.62
N VAL A 232 0.79 17.23 6.70
CA VAL A 232 -0.34 16.98 7.62
C VAL A 232 -0.80 18.29 8.28
N ASN A 233 0.15 19.15 8.64
CA ASN A 233 -0.13 20.38 9.38
C ASN A 233 -0.39 21.62 8.47
N HIS A 234 -0.28 21.46 7.14
CA HIS A 234 -0.44 22.61 6.23
C HIS A 234 -1.89 23.07 6.18
N HIS A 235 -2.14 24.36 6.46
CA HIS A 235 -3.48 24.92 6.54
C HIS A 235 -4.25 24.88 5.21
N ASP A 236 -3.55 24.83 4.08
CA ASP A 236 -4.18 24.85 2.75
C ASP A 236 -4.21 23.46 2.08
N ILE A 237 -4.10 22.40 2.88
CA ILE A 237 -4.40 21.02 2.47
C ILE A 237 -5.76 20.64 3.06
N ASP A 238 -6.69 20.24 2.20
CA ASP A 238 -8.07 19.90 2.57
C ASP A 238 -8.23 18.47 3.08
N LYS A 239 -7.39 17.56 2.59
CA LYS A 239 -7.49 16.14 2.91
C LYS A 239 -6.09 15.53 3.02
N VAL A 240 -5.94 14.57 3.95
CA VAL A 240 -4.75 13.73 4.06
C VAL A 240 -5.15 12.28 3.82
N ALA A 241 -4.48 11.62 2.89
CA ALA A 241 -4.61 10.18 2.63
C ALA A 241 -3.28 9.52 2.99
N PHE A 242 -3.31 8.56 3.89
CA PHE A 242 -2.12 7.95 4.45
C PHE A 242 -2.22 6.42 4.44
N THR A 243 -1.14 5.76 4.06
CA THR A 243 -0.94 4.32 4.28
C THR A 243 0.39 4.15 5.02
N GLY A 244 0.36 3.39 6.12
CA GLY A 244 1.57 3.14 6.91
C GLY A 244 1.24 2.58 8.29
N SER A 245 2.10 2.88 9.26
CA SER A 245 1.95 2.32 10.61
C SER A 245 0.77 2.91 11.36
N THR A 246 0.16 2.11 12.22
CA THR A 246 -0.96 2.54 13.09
C THR A 246 -0.54 3.71 13.99
N VAL A 247 0.71 3.72 14.46
CA VAL A 247 1.23 4.80 15.32
C VAL A 247 1.21 6.14 14.55
N THR A 248 1.72 6.13 13.31
CA THR A 248 1.74 7.34 12.46
C THR A 248 0.30 7.75 12.08
N GLY A 249 -0.58 6.77 11.78
CA GLY A 249 -1.99 7.06 11.48
C GLY A 249 -2.68 7.80 12.62
N LYS A 250 -2.44 7.37 13.85
CA LYS A 250 -2.98 8.05 15.06
C LYS A 250 -2.45 9.49 15.19
N TYR A 251 -1.17 9.70 14.89
CA TYR A 251 -0.58 11.05 14.87
C TYR A 251 -1.30 11.93 13.84
N ILE A 252 -1.43 11.44 12.62
CA ILE A 252 -2.08 12.17 11.52
C ILE A 252 -3.52 12.54 11.90
N MET A 253 -4.27 11.59 12.47
CA MET A 253 -5.65 11.83 12.89
C MET A 253 -5.74 12.95 13.94
N ARG A 254 -4.84 12.95 14.94
CA ARG A 254 -4.79 14.01 15.97
C ARG A 254 -4.50 15.37 15.36
N GLN A 255 -3.49 15.45 14.49
CA GLN A 255 -3.10 16.73 13.88
C GLN A 255 -4.20 17.28 12.95
N SER A 256 -4.80 16.39 12.17
CA SER A 256 -5.86 16.77 11.21
C SER A 256 -7.10 17.29 11.91
N ALA A 257 -7.37 16.87 13.15
CA ALA A 257 -8.52 17.33 13.93
C ALA A 257 -8.50 18.85 14.17
N GLU A 258 -7.31 19.45 14.31
CA GLU A 258 -7.19 20.90 14.55
C GLU A 258 -7.78 21.74 13.41
N MET A 259 -7.79 21.19 12.19
CA MET A 259 -8.31 21.90 11.01
C MET A 259 -9.51 21.16 10.38
N ILE A 260 -10.02 20.12 11.04
CA ILE A 260 -11.15 19.31 10.58
C ILE A 260 -10.90 18.80 9.14
N LYS A 261 -9.67 18.38 8.86
CA LYS A 261 -9.33 17.84 7.53
C LYS A 261 -10.01 16.48 7.32
N HIS A 262 -10.39 16.20 6.09
CA HIS A 262 -10.75 14.84 5.71
C HIS A 262 -9.52 13.94 5.86
N VAL A 263 -9.69 12.75 6.44
CA VAL A 263 -8.59 11.80 6.65
C VAL A 263 -9.05 10.41 6.21
N THR A 264 -8.23 9.76 5.40
CA THR A 264 -8.35 8.31 5.16
C THR A 264 -7.03 7.66 5.57
N LEU A 265 -7.14 6.52 6.24
CA LEU A 265 -6.01 5.81 6.83
C LEU A 265 -6.08 4.33 6.43
N GLU A 266 -5.02 3.83 5.82
CA GLU A 266 -4.80 2.41 5.60
C GLU A 266 -3.62 2.00 6.48
N LEU A 267 -3.88 1.21 7.50
CA LEU A 267 -2.91 0.94 8.56
C LEU A 267 -2.59 -0.56 8.65
N GLY A 268 -1.95 -0.97 9.72
CA GLY A 268 -1.47 -2.32 9.89
C GLY A 268 -2.57 -3.37 10.07
N GLY A 269 -2.14 -4.62 10.03
CA GLY A 269 -3.02 -5.76 10.24
C GLY A 269 -2.32 -6.90 10.97
N LYS A 270 -3.13 -7.83 11.49
CA LYS A 270 -2.68 -9.12 12.03
C LYS A 270 -3.68 -10.17 11.56
N SER A 271 -3.74 -10.33 10.26
CA SER A 271 -4.84 -11.01 9.57
C SER A 271 -4.84 -12.51 9.85
N PRO A 272 -6.00 -13.06 10.21
CA PRO A 272 -6.15 -14.51 10.40
C PRO A 272 -6.33 -15.19 9.04
N ASN A 273 -5.70 -16.33 8.85
CA ASN A 273 -5.88 -17.21 7.70
C ASN A 273 -6.28 -18.57 8.27
N ILE A 274 -7.55 -18.96 8.05
CA ILE A 274 -8.21 -20.03 8.80
C ILE A 274 -8.39 -21.27 7.90
N ILE A 275 -7.78 -22.41 8.29
CA ILE A 275 -7.89 -23.68 7.56
C ILE A 275 -8.84 -24.60 8.37
N LEU A 276 -10.07 -24.76 7.86
CA LEU A 276 -11.12 -25.56 8.51
C LEU A 276 -10.87 -27.08 8.26
N GLU A 277 -11.60 -27.91 9.01
CA GLU A 277 -11.46 -29.38 8.98
C GLU A 277 -11.64 -29.96 7.57
N ASP A 278 -12.51 -29.37 6.77
CA ASP A 278 -12.86 -29.88 5.42
C ASP A 278 -12.13 -29.16 4.30
N ALA A 279 -11.11 -28.35 4.60
CA ALA A 279 -10.37 -27.59 3.58
C ALA A 279 -9.64 -28.53 2.60
N ASP A 280 -9.49 -28.05 1.36
CA ASP A 280 -8.52 -28.64 0.44
C ASP A 280 -7.13 -28.26 0.95
N LEU A 281 -6.40 -29.22 1.49
CA LEU A 281 -5.15 -28.92 2.17
C LEU A 281 -4.04 -28.47 1.22
N GLU A 282 -4.02 -28.96 -0.02
CA GLU A 282 -3.00 -28.54 -0.99
C GLU A 282 -3.15 -27.06 -1.30
N GLU A 283 -4.37 -26.62 -1.63
CA GLU A 283 -4.68 -25.22 -1.91
C GLU A 283 -4.49 -24.35 -0.66
N ALA A 284 -4.99 -24.79 0.48
CA ALA A 284 -4.91 -24.03 1.74
C ALA A 284 -3.47 -23.82 2.21
N ILE A 285 -2.62 -24.83 2.09
CA ILE A 285 -1.20 -24.74 2.47
C ILE A 285 -0.48 -23.74 1.56
N SER A 286 -0.69 -23.87 0.23
CA SER A 286 -0.11 -22.94 -0.74
C SER A 286 -0.57 -21.51 -0.46
N GLY A 287 -1.87 -21.32 -0.27
CA GLY A 287 -2.44 -20.00 0.04
C GLY A 287 -1.97 -19.45 1.38
N ALA A 288 -1.80 -20.29 2.39
CA ALA A 288 -1.27 -19.86 3.69
C ALA A 288 0.18 -19.40 3.56
N PHE A 289 0.99 -20.15 2.80
CA PHE A 289 2.39 -19.77 2.58
C PHE A 289 2.51 -18.47 1.81
N GLN A 290 1.82 -18.35 0.66
CA GLN A 290 1.83 -17.13 -0.14
C GLN A 290 1.21 -15.96 0.63
N GLY A 291 0.19 -16.22 1.44
CA GLY A 291 -0.49 -15.21 2.25
C GLY A 291 0.43 -14.46 3.20
N ILE A 292 1.52 -15.10 3.64
CA ILE A 292 2.50 -14.44 4.51
C ILE A 292 3.82 -14.13 3.80
N MET A 293 4.30 -14.98 2.92
CA MET A 293 5.65 -14.83 2.37
C MET A 293 5.69 -13.87 1.17
N TYR A 294 4.54 -13.59 0.53
CA TYR A 294 4.45 -12.59 -0.55
C TYR A 294 5.01 -11.25 -0.06
N ASN A 295 5.81 -10.62 -0.91
CA ASN A 295 6.51 -9.36 -0.60
C ASN A 295 7.30 -9.44 0.72
N HIS A 296 7.86 -10.62 1.03
CA HIS A 296 8.71 -10.85 2.22
C HIS A 296 7.95 -10.61 3.54
N GLY A 297 6.63 -10.82 3.54
CA GLY A 297 5.77 -10.52 4.69
C GLY A 297 5.57 -9.03 4.93
N GLN A 298 6.09 -8.18 4.06
CA GLN A 298 5.95 -6.72 4.13
C GLN A 298 4.66 -6.29 3.43
N ASN A 299 3.55 -6.87 3.90
CA ASN A 299 2.22 -6.70 3.32
C ASN A 299 1.24 -6.47 4.47
N CYS A 300 0.49 -5.36 4.41
CA CYS A 300 -0.46 -4.98 5.46
C CYS A 300 -1.55 -6.03 5.69
N SER A 301 -1.95 -6.74 4.61
CA SER A 301 -2.96 -7.81 4.68
C SER A 301 -2.37 -9.20 4.91
N ALA A 302 -1.05 -9.32 5.14
CA ALA A 302 -0.39 -10.62 5.31
C ALA A 302 -1.12 -11.53 6.29
N GLY A 303 -1.37 -12.78 5.89
CA GLY A 303 -2.00 -13.80 6.71
C GLY A 303 -1.06 -14.34 7.78
N SER A 304 -0.66 -13.48 8.70
CA SER A 304 0.42 -13.75 9.65
C SER A 304 0.02 -14.63 10.82
N ARG A 305 -1.31 -14.83 11.05
CA ARG A 305 -1.83 -15.81 12.01
C ARG A 305 -2.53 -16.92 11.22
N VAL A 306 -1.88 -18.06 11.06
CA VAL A 306 -2.47 -19.20 10.39
C VAL A 306 -3.11 -20.08 11.45
N PHE A 307 -4.45 -20.11 11.47
CA PHE A 307 -5.24 -20.96 12.35
C PHE A 307 -5.55 -22.27 11.61
N VAL A 308 -5.21 -23.41 12.21
CA VAL A 308 -5.40 -24.72 11.56
C VAL A 308 -6.23 -25.63 12.45
N HIS A 309 -7.29 -26.22 11.89
CA HIS A 309 -8.08 -27.23 12.63
C HIS A 309 -7.11 -28.33 13.13
N ARG A 310 -7.23 -28.73 14.40
CA ARG A 310 -6.27 -29.61 15.09
C ARG A 310 -5.99 -30.89 14.31
N LYS A 311 -6.96 -31.43 13.61
CA LYS A 311 -6.84 -32.63 12.78
C LYS A 311 -5.70 -32.51 11.74
N HIS A 312 -5.47 -31.32 11.22
CA HIS A 312 -4.51 -31.06 10.13
C HIS A 312 -3.26 -30.29 10.58
N TYR A 313 -3.16 -29.96 11.87
CA TYR A 313 -2.14 -29.06 12.39
C TYR A 313 -0.72 -29.50 12.01
N GLU A 314 -0.37 -30.74 12.34
CA GLU A 314 0.97 -31.27 12.07
C GLU A 314 1.28 -31.29 10.57
N THR A 315 0.32 -31.71 9.75
CA THR A 315 0.47 -31.75 8.28
C THR A 315 0.76 -30.35 7.72
N VAL A 316 0.00 -29.36 8.16
CA VAL A 316 0.18 -27.98 7.68
C VAL A 316 1.51 -27.40 8.17
N VAL A 317 1.86 -27.61 9.44
CA VAL A 317 3.14 -27.14 10.00
C VAL A 317 4.32 -27.73 9.21
N ASP A 318 4.33 -29.07 9.01
CA ASP A 318 5.41 -29.75 8.27
C ASP A 318 5.56 -29.20 6.86
N ALA A 319 4.43 -28.95 6.18
CA ALA A 319 4.43 -28.40 4.83
C ALA A 319 4.97 -26.96 4.80
N LEU A 320 4.52 -26.11 5.71
CA LEU A 320 4.99 -24.70 5.79
C LEU A 320 6.49 -24.65 6.11
N VAL A 321 6.96 -25.51 7.02
CA VAL A 321 8.39 -25.61 7.37
C VAL A 321 9.21 -26.02 6.13
N LYS A 322 8.73 -27.03 5.41
CA LYS A 322 9.40 -27.51 4.18
C LYS A 322 9.47 -26.39 3.14
N MET A 323 8.36 -25.68 2.91
CA MET A 323 8.32 -24.56 1.95
C MET A 323 9.28 -23.44 2.38
N ALA A 324 9.23 -23.07 3.66
CA ALA A 324 10.08 -21.98 4.20
C ALA A 324 11.57 -22.30 4.01
N ASN A 325 11.97 -23.54 4.24
CA ASN A 325 13.38 -23.95 4.11
C ASN A 325 13.86 -24.02 2.65
N ASN A 326 12.93 -24.07 1.69
CA ASN A 326 13.27 -24.20 0.27
C ASN A 326 13.22 -22.89 -0.51
N VAL A 327 12.79 -21.77 0.09
CA VAL A 327 12.71 -20.46 -0.58
C VAL A 327 14.10 -20.02 -1.04
N LYS A 328 14.22 -19.67 -2.31
CA LYS A 328 15.47 -19.14 -2.86
C LYS A 328 15.59 -17.65 -2.55
N LEU A 329 16.47 -17.33 -1.60
CA LEU A 329 16.76 -15.95 -1.22
C LEU A 329 17.84 -15.34 -2.14
N GLY A 330 17.66 -14.10 -2.54
CA GLY A 330 18.64 -13.42 -3.39
C GLY A 330 18.26 -11.96 -3.63
N ALA A 331 19.11 -11.23 -4.34
CA ALA A 331 18.79 -9.85 -4.72
C ALA A 331 17.60 -9.84 -5.69
N GLY A 332 16.77 -8.81 -5.63
CA GLY A 332 15.59 -8.70 -6.50
C GLY A 332 15.93 -8.74 -7.99
N MET A 333 17.11 -8.26 -8.36
CA MET A 333 17.60 -8.23 -9.74
C MET A 333 18.31 -9.53 -10.17
N GLU A 334 18.37 -10.55 -9.33
CA GLU A 334 18.90 -11.89 -9.68
C GLU A 334 17.78 -12.79 -10.22
N LYS A 335 18.02 -13.42 -11.35
CA LYS A 335 17.06 -14.38 -11.94
C LYS A 335 16.83 -15.55 -11.00
N GLY A 336 15.56 -15.87 -10.78
CA GLY A 336 15.16 -17.01 -9.97
C GLY A 336 15.08 -16.70 -8.47
N THR A 337 15.31 -15.46 -8.06
CA THR A 337 15.03 -15.06 -6.67
C THR A 337 13.54 -15.18 -6.41
N GLU A 338 13.18 -15.84 -5.30
CA GLU A 338 11.79 -16.00 -4.86
C GLU A 338 11.47 -15.01 -3.73
N MET A 339 12.46 -14.67 -2.92
CA MET A 339 12.30 -13.70 -1.84
C MET A 339 13.56 -12.85 -1.72
N GLY A 340 13.38 -11.54 -1.73
CA GLY A 340 14.47 -10.57 -1.58
C GLY A 340 14.74 -10.21 -0.12
N PRO A 341 15.53 -9.14 0.12
CA PRO A 341 15.77 -8.63 1.46
C PRO A 341 14.57 -7.85 1.99
N LEU A 342 14.54 -7.57 3.28
CA LEU A 342 13.67 -6.54 3.85
C LEU A 342 14.15 -5.16 3.38
N VAL A 343 13.26 -4.19 3.40
CA VAL A 343 13.51 -2.87 2.78
C VAL A 343 14.70 -2.10 3.39
N SER A 344 15.02 -2.33 4.66
CA SER A 344 16.05 -1.55 5.35
C SER A 344 16.61 -2.30 6.55
N LYS A 345 17.77 -1.84 7.03
CA LYS A 345 18.38 -2.33 8.27
C LYS A 345 17.42 -2.21 9.45
N LYS A 346 16.74 -1.06 9.56
CA LYS A 346 15.76 -0.82 10.63
C LYS A 346 14.64 -1.87 10.61
N GLN A 347 14.16 -2.21 9.42
CA GLN A 347 13.12 -3.23 9.29
C GLN A 347 13.65 -4.63 9.62
N GLN A 348 14.87 -4.95 9.19
CA GLN A 348 15.51 -6.22 9.54
C GLN A 348 15.64 -6.36 11.05
N GLU A 349 16.15 -5.32 11.73
CA GLU A 349 16.30 -5.30 13.19
C GLU A 349 14.94 -5.47 13.88
N ARG A 350 13.91 -4.77 13.39
CA ARG A 350 12.54 -4.91 13.92
C ARG A 350 12.06 -6.37 13.87
N VAL A 351 12.19 -7.00 12.71
CA VAL A 351 11.73 -8.39 12.50
C VAL A 351 12.52 -9.35 13.40
N LEU A 352 13.86 -9.20 13.45
CA LEU A 352 14.70 -10.05 14.30
C LEU A 352 14.37 -9.87 15.79
N ASN A 353 14.06 -8.65 16.22
CA ASN A 353 13.67 -8.38 17.60
C ASN A 353 12.35 -9.08 17.96
N TYR A 354 11.36 -9.09 17.04
CA TYR A 354 10.12 -9.86 17.25
C TYR A 354 10.40 -11.35 17.33
N ILE A 355 11.28 -11.87 16.48
CA ILE A 355 11.68 -13.30 16.52
C ILE A 355 12.26 -13.63 17.89
N GLU A 356 13.18 -12.81 18.39
CA GLU A 356 13.77 -13.02 19.71
C GLU A 356 12.72 -12.90 20.84
N GLN A 357 11.77 -11.98 20.69
CA GLN A 357 10.67 -11.84 21.67
C GLN A 357 9.82 -13.11 21.70
N GLY A 358 9.49 -13.68 20.54
CA GLY A 358 8.74 -14.94 20.47
C GLY A 358 9.45 -16.08 21.18
N LYS A 359 10.76 -16.21 20.92
CA LYS A 359 11.61 -17.23 21.61
C LYS A 359 11.56 -17.04 23.13
N LYS A 360 11.71 -15.80 23.61
CA LYS A 360 11.68 -15.47 25.03
C LYS A 360 10.33 -15.79 25.68
N GLU A 361 9.25 -15.62 24.93
CA GLU A 361 7.88 -15.92 25.41
C GLU A 361 7.56 -17.41 25.38
N GLY A 362 8.46 -18.25 24.84
CA GLY A 362 8.33 -19.71 24.85
C GLY A 362 7.85 -20.30 23.53
N ALA A 363 7.71 -19.50 22.46
CA ALA A 363 7.34 -20.04 21.14
C ALA A 363 8.50 -20.85 20.56
N THR A 364 8.15 -21.87 19.78
CA THR A 364 9.13 -22.74 19.09
C THR A 364 9.35 -22.24 17.66
N VAL A 365 10.62 -22.05 17.29
CA VAL A 365 11.00 -21.74 15.90
C VAL A 365 11.07 -23.07 15.14
N ALA A 366 10.07 -23.35 14.30
CA ALA A 366 10.02 -24.57 13.49
C ALA A 366 10.82 -24.42 12.19
N ALA A 367 10.99 -23.18 11.69
CA ALA A 367 11.84 -22.88 10.53
C ALA A 367 12.35 -21.44 10.64
N GLY A 368 13.51 -21.19 10.07
CA GLY A 368 14.08 -19.84 9.99
C GLY A 368 14.56 -19.29 11.34
N GLY A 369 14.05 -18.13 11.71
CA GLY A 369 14.31 -17.51 13.02
C GLY A 369 15.61 -16.74 13.12
N GLU A 370 16.25 -16.38 12.00
CA GLU A 370 17.55 -15.72 11.99
C GLU A 370 17.81 -14.94 10.71
N ARG A 371 18.82 -14.11 10.74
CA ARG A 371 19.35 -13.42 9.55
C ARG A 371 19.80 -14.49 8.52
N ALA A 372 19.59 -14.23 7.24
CA ALA A 372 19.91 -15.20 6.20
C ALA A 372 21.33 -15.02 5.64
N LEU A 373 21.60 -13.96 4.91
CA LEU A 373 22.87 -13.78 4.19
C LEU A 373 23.80 -12.83 4.97
N GLU A 374 25.10 -12.91 4.66
CA GLU A 374 26.11 -12.08 5.33
C GLU A 374 25.95 -10.59 5.01
N LYS A 375 25.57 -10.26 3.76
CA LYS A 375 25.33 -8.89 3.29
C LYS A 375 23.87 -8.73 2.90
N GLY A 376 23.32 -7.52 3.06
CA GLY A 376 21.92 -7.21 2.77
C GLY A 376 20.99 -7.51 3.96
N TYR A 377 19.78 -7.01 3.88
CA TYR A 377 18.84 -7.05 5.00
C TYR A 377 17.94 -8.29 4.97
N PHE A 378 18.54 -9.46 4.76
CA PHE A 378 17.83 -10.73 4.59
C PHE A 378 17.45 -11.35 5.94
N VAL A 379 16.23 -11.89 6.02
CA VAL A 379 15.74 -12.70 7.15
C VAL A 379 15.15 -13.97 6.55
N LYS A 380 15.45 -15.12 7.15
CA LYS A 380 14.91 -16.40 6.69
C LYS A 380 13.39 -16.46 6.89
N PRO A 381 12.62 -17.00 5.93
CA PRO A 381 11.22 -17.30 6.19
C PRO A 381 11.09 -18.08 7.49
N THR A 382 10.24 -17.58 8.39
CA THR A 382 10.18 -18.06 9.78
C THR A 382 8.81 -18.58 10.12
N VAL A 383 8.75 -19.77 10.68
CA VAL A 383 7.51 -20.43 11.13
C VAL A 383 7.61 -20.65 12.65
N PHE A 384 6.66 -20.09 13.39
CA PHE A 384 6.54 -20.31 14.84
C PHE A 384 5.39 -21.25 15.15
N THR A 385 5.66 -22.20 16.08
CA THR A 385 4.66 -23.11 16.67
C THR A 385 4.68 -22.94 18.18
N ASP A 386 3.82 -23.68 18.87
CA ASP A 386 3.69 -23.64 20.35
C ASP A 386 3.45 -22.20 20.85
N VAL A 387 2.65 -21.46 20.11
CA VAL A 387 2.29 -20.07 20.44
C VAL A 387 0.93 -20.03 21.14
N THR A 388 0.77 -19.04 22.03
CA THR A 388 -0.51 -18.76 22.69
C THR A 388 -1.02 -17.39 22.23
N ASP A 389 -2.32 -17.17 22.31
CA ASP A 389 -2.98 -15.96 21.80
C ASP A 389 -2.48 -14.67 22.48
N ASP A 390 -1.90 -14.78 23.69
CA ASP A 390 -1.39 -13.62 24.43
C ASP A 390 0.04 -13.22 24.08
N MET A 391 0.77 -14.05 23.34
CA MET A 391 2.16 -13.73 22.94
C MET A 391 2.23 -12.51 22.03
N THR A 392 3.29 -11.72 22.17
CA THR A 392 3.54 -10.51 21.38
C THR A 392 3.52 -10.78 19.89
N ILE A 393 4.17 -11.88 19.46
CA ILE A 393 4.25 -12.26 18.04
C ILE A 393 2.89 -12.68 17.45
N VAL A 394 1.90 -13.00 18.30
CA VAL A 394 0.52 -13.33 17.86
C VAL A 394 -0.34 -12.08 17.79
N LYS A 395 -0.10 -11.09 18.65
CA LYS A 395 -0.91 -9.86 18.76
C LYS A 395 -0.44 -8.75 17.84
N GLU A 396 0.88 -8.58 17.69
CA GLU A 396 1.45 -7.40 17.02
C GLU A 396 1.88 -7.68 15.59
N GLU A 397 1.79 -6.65 14.76
CA GLU A 397 2.22 -6.70 13.36
C GLU A 397 3.75 -6.70 13.29
N ILE A 398 4.32 -7.79 12.80
CA ILE A 398 5.78 -7.93 12.64
C ILE A 398 6.25 -7.24 11.34
N PHE A 399 5.52 -7.44 10.26
CA PHE A 399 5.77 -6.86 8.93
C PHE A 399 7.06 -7.42 8.33
N GLY A 400 7.15 -8.74 8.33
CA GLY A 400 8.27 -9.51 7.79
C GLY A 400 7.85 -10.96 7.53
N PRO A 401 8.76 -11.80 7.03
CA PRO A 401 8.42 -13.17 6.62
C PRO A 401 8.31 -14.12 7.83
N VAL A 402 7.38 -13.81 8.72
CA VAL A 402 7.19 -14.53 10.00
C VAL A 402 5.72 -14.88 10.17
N VAL A 403 5.43 -16.17 10.28
CA VAL A 403 4.07 -16.68 10.49
C VAL A 403 3.99 -17.40 11.85
N VAL A 404 2.86 -17.22 12.55
CA VAL A 404 2.53 -18.01 13.74
C VAL A 404 1.41 -18.99 13.36
N VAL A 405 1.55 -20.26 13.76
CA VAL A 405 0.58 -21.32 13.43
C VAL A 405 -0.09 -21.76 14.73
N LEU A 406 -1.43 -21.65 14.76
CA LEU A 406 -2.23 -21.89 15.96
C LEU A 406 -3.27 -22.99 15.71
N PRO A 407 -3.33 -24.03 16.53
CA PRO A 407 -4.40 -25.02 16.39
C PRO A 407 -5.73 -24.50 16.98
N PHE A 408 -6.83 -25.02 16.45
CA PHE A 408 -8.17 -24.78 17.02
C PHE A 408 -9.04 -26.03 16.86
N ASP A 409 -10.13 -26.11 17.63
CA ASP A 409 -10.97 -27.30 17.68
C ASP A 409 -12.37 -27.11 17.10
N SER A 410 -12.87 -25.87 17.02
CA SER A 410 -14.21 -25.63 16.45
C SER A 410 -14.28 -24.31 15.69
N THR A 411 -15.22 -24.24 14.77
CA THR A 411 -15.45 -23.02 13.95
C THR A 411 -15.81 -21.83 14.85
N GLU A 412 -16.60 -22.04 15.91
CA GLU A 412 -16.97 -20.96 16.85
C GLU A 412 -15.76 -20.42 17.59
N GLU A 413 -14.88 -21.32 18.07
CA GLU A 413 -13.64 -20.94 18.74
C GLU A 413 -12.76 -20.08 17.84
N VAL A 414 -12.52 -20.53 16.61
CA VAL A 414 -11.57 -19.84 15.73
C VAL A 414 -12.10 -18.46 15.30
N ILE A 415 -13.40 -18.31 15.10
CA ILE A 415 -14.01 -17.01 14.80
C ILE A 415 -13.76 -16.03 15.95
N GLU A 416 -13.99 -16.47 17.20
CA GLU A 416 -13.77 -15.63 18.37
C GLU A 416 -12.29 -15.21 18.48
N ARG A 417 -11.38 -16.17 18.36
CA ARG A 417 -9.92 -15.92 18.43
C ARG A 417 -9.44 -15.03 17.28
N ALA A 418 -9.92 -15.27 16.05
CA ALA A 418 -9.58 -14.47 14.88
C ALA A 418 -9.97 -13.01 15.08
N ASN A 419 -11.16 -12.77 15.66
CA ASN A 419 -11.67 -11.41 15.90
C ASN A 419 -11.05 -10.75 17.15
N ASN A 420 -10.39 -11.51 18.01
CA ASN A 420 -9.77 -10.96 19.24
C ASN A 420 -8.43 -10.29 18.89
N SER A 421 -8.52 -9.15 18.22
CA SER A 421 -7.38 -8.35 17.75
C SER A 421 -7.80 -6.90 17.69
N SER A 422 -6.87 -6.00 17.89
CA SER A 422 -7.13 -4.56 17.66
C SER A 422 -7.21 -4.23 16.17
N TYR A 423 -6.79 -5.15 15.31
CA TYR A 423 -6.80 -5.01 13.85
C TYR A 423 -8.03 -5.65 13.21
N GLY A 424 -8.26 -5.30 11.96
CA GLY A 424 -9.34 -5.87 11.16
C GLY A 424 -9.18 -5.53 9.69
N LEU A 425 -7.98 -5.77 9.10
CA LEU A 425 -7.75 -5.44 7.71
C LEU A 425 -8.27 -6.52 6.76
N ALA A 426 -7.79 -7.74 6.93
CA ALA A 426 -8.16 -8.85 6.03
C ALA A 426 -8.30 -10.15 6.82
N ALA A 427 -8.85 -11.18 6.15
CA ALA A 427 -8.96 -12.54 6.68
C ALA A 427 -9.12 -13.52 5.53
N GLY A 428 -8.67 -14.76 5.72
CA GLY A 428 -8.91 -15.85 4.79
C GLY A 428 -9.57 -17.03 5.47
N VAL A 429 -10.39 -17.80 4.74
CA VAL A 429 -10.98 -19.03 5.24
C VAL A 429 -11.00 -20.09 4.14
N TRP A 430 -10.56 -21.30 4.48
CA TRP A 430 -10.45 -22.43 3.56
C TRP A 430 -11.41 -23.53 4.00
N THR A 431 -12.34 -23.91 3.12
CA THR A 431 -13.37 -24.91 3.38
C THR A 431 -13.98 -25.41 2.07
N GLN A 432 -14.33 -26.69 2.02
CA GLN A 432 -15.07 -27.26 0.89
C GLN A 432 -16.59 -27.01 1.01
N ASN A 433 -17.06 -26.49 2.16
CA ASN A 433 -18.47 -26.22 2.38
C ASN A 433 -18.76 -24.73 2.17
N ILE A 434 -19.39 -24.40 1.06
CA ILE A 434 -19.67 -23.01 0.69
C ILE A 434 -20.56 -22.29 1.75
N LYS A 435 -21.49 -23.02 2.34
CA LYS A 435 -22.35 -22.44 3.40
C LYS A 435 -21.50 -22.02 4.61
N THR A 436 -20.60 -22.89 5.05
CA THR A 436 -19.68 -22.62 6.15
C THR A 436 -18.77 -21.44 5.81
N GLY A 437 -18.24 -21.41 4.58
CA GLY A 437 -17.37 -20.31 4.12
C GLY A 437 -18.05 -18.96 4.28
N HIS A 438 -19.29 -18.82 3.79
CA HIS A 438 -20.06 -17.58 3.91
C HIS A 438 -20.42 -17.24 5.37
N GLN A 439 -20.78 -18.26 6.17
CA GLN A 439 -21.10 -18.06 7.58
C GLN A 439 -19.91 -17.53 8.39
N VAL A 440 -18.72 -18.06 8.11
CA VAL A 440 -17.48 -17.61 8.75
C VAL A 440 -17.16 -16.18 8.29
N ALA A 441 -17.19 -15.96 6.97
CA ALA A 441 -16.88 -14.62 6.40
C ALA A 441 -17.79 -13.55 7.01
N ASN A 442 -19.09 -13.82 7.18
CA ASN A 442 -20.04 -12.88 7.76
C ASN A 442 -19.72 -12.51 9.22
N LYS A 443 -19.05 -13.41 9.95
CA LYS A 443 -18.75 -13.19 11.38
C LYS A 443 -17.36 -12.57 11.60
N LEU A 444 -16.46 -12.65 10.61
CA LEU A 444 -15.13 -12.07 10.73
C LEU A 444 -15.17 -10.55 10.61
N LYS A 445 -14.46 -9.85 11.48
CA LYS A 445 -14.39 -8.39 11.54
C LYS A 445 -13.17 -7.89 10.75
N ALA A 446 -13.30 -7.90 9.43
CA ALA A 446 -12.23 -7.52 8.50
C ALA A 446 -12.85 -6.84 7.28
N GLY A 447 -12.07 -5.95 6.67
CA GLY A 447 -12.51 -5.21 5.48
C GLY A 447 -12.55 -6.05 4.23
N THR A 448 -11.65 -7.04 4.12
CA THR A 448 -11.62 -8.02 3.04
C THR A 448 -11.61 -9.42 3.64
N VAL A 449 -12.44 -10.31 3.12
CA VAL A 449 -12.43 -11.73 3.50
C VAL A 449 -12.37 -12.57 2.22
N TRP A 450 -11.36 -13.39 2.11
CA TRP A 450 -11.23 -14.34 1.00
C TRP A 450 -11.72 -15.73 1.44
N ILE A 451 -12.45 -16.39 0.55
CA ILE A 451 -12.89 -17.80 0.73
C ILE A 451 -12.14 -18.62 -0.31
N ASN A 452 -11.33 -19.57 0.14
CA ASN A 452 -10.52 -20.46 -0.71
C ASN A 452 -9.55 -19.72 -1.61
N ASP A 453 -9.01 -18.60 -1.10
CA ASP A 453 -7.93 -17.84 -1.73
C ASP A 453 -7.30 -16.90 -0.69
N TYR A 454 -6.22 -16.22 -1.08
CA TYR A 454 -5.58 -15.18 -0.27
C TYR A 454 -4.84 -14.20 -1.16
N ASN A 455 -4.79 -12.93 -0.77
CA ASN A 455 -4.11 -11.82 -1.45
C ASN A 455 -4.69 -11.41 -2.82
N LEU A 456 -5.90 -11.85 -3.19
CA LEU A 456 -6.52 -11.34 -4.41
C LEU A 456 -6.93 -9.88 -4.24
N GLU A 457 -6.53 -9.06 -5.18
CA GLU A 457 -6.90 -7.65 -5.24
C GLU A 457 -7.36 -7.30 -6.66
N ASN A 458 -8.19 -6.28 -6.77
CA ASN A 458 -8.65 -5.79 -8.06
C ASN A 458 -9.07 -4.32 -7.92
N ALA A 459 -8.74 -3.52 -8.92
CA ALA A 459 -9.05 -2.07 -8.92
C ALA A 459 -10.53 -1.77 -8.63
N ALA A 460 -11.43 -2.67 -9.01
CA ALA A 460 -12.87 -2.49 -8.83
C ALA A 460 -13.41 -2.93 -7.46
N ALA A 461 -12.59 -3.62 -6.65
CA ALA A 461 -13.02 -4.17 -5.36
C ALA A 461 -12.49 -3.31 -4.22
N PRO A 462 -13.35 -2.85 -3.27
CA PRO A 462 -12.87 -1.97 -2.19
C PRO A 462 -11.92 -2.69 -1.24
N PHE A 463 -10.95 -1.94 -0.72
CA PHE A 463 -9.98 -2.40 0.27
C PHE A 463 -9.91 -1.41 1.42
N GLY A 464 -9.81 -1.91 2.65
CA GLY A 464 -9.67 -1.05 3.84
C GLY A 464 -10.04 -1.78 5.10
N GLY A 465 -9.66 -1.20 6.23
CA GLY A 465 -9.71 -1.87 7.52
C GLY A 465 -10.93 -1.56 8.38
N TYR A 466 -11.20 -2.51 9.28
CA TYR A 466 -12.02 -2.33 10.47
C TYR A 466 -11.09 -1.93 11.63
N LYS A 467 -11.66 -1.44 12.72
CA LYS A 467 -10.95 -1.19 13.99
C LYS A 467 -9.69 -0.30 13.76
N GLN A 468 -8.52 -0.72 14.30
CA GLN A 468 -7.30 0.08 14.19
C GLN A 468 -6.53 -0.16 12.89
N SER A 469 -7.14 -0.88 11.94
CA SER A 469 -6.55 -1.04 10.61
C SER A 469 -6.90 0.11 9.67
N GLY A 470 -7.76 1.03 10.06
CA GLY A 470 -7.93 2.26 9.31
C GLY A 470 -9.34 2.80 9.21
N ILE A 471 -9.46 3.87 8.40
CA ILE A 471 -10.71 4.61 8.16
C ILE A 471 -10.80 4.90 6.66
N GLY A 472 -11.95 4.62 6.08
CA GLY A 472 -12.20 4.80 4.65
C GLY A 472 -11.95 3.53 3.87
N ARG A 473 -12.10 3.64 2.55
CA ARG A 473 -11.82 2.53 1.63
C ARG A 473 -11.00 3.05 0.46
N GLU A 474 -10.02 2.28 0.06
CA GLU A 474 -9.26 2.47 -1.18
C GLU A 474 -9.85 1.51 -2.21
N LEU A 475 -9.57 1.75 -3.49
CA LEU A 475 -10.06 0.94 -4.62
C LEU A 475 -11.59 0.92 -4.72
N GLY A 476 -12.07 0.39 -5.83
CA GLY A 476 -13.49 0.38 -6.14
C GLY A 476 -14.08 1.77 -6.24
N SER A 477 -15.38 1.85 -6.41
CA SER A 477 -16.10 3.13 -6.44
C SER A 477 -16.17 3.80 -5.07
N TYR A 478 -16.03 3.03 -3.99
CA TYR A 478 -16.07 3.56 -2.62
C TYR A 478 -14.95 4.57 -2.34
N ALA A 479 -13.80 4.44 -3.02
CA ALA A 479 -12.69 5.38 -2.84
C ALA A 479 -13.06 6.80 -3.30
N LEU A 480 -13.96 6.93 -4.29
CA LEU A 480 -14.35 8.24 -4.83
C LEU A 480 -15.02 9.12 -3.77
N ASP A 481 -15.76 8.51 -2.83
CA ASP A 481 -16.41 9.25 -1.75
C ASP A 481 -15.39 9.94 -0.84
N ASN A 482 -14.17 9.41 -0.75
CA ASN A 482 -13.11 9.98 0.06
C ASN A 482 -12.53 11.27 -0.54
N TYR A 483 -12.79 11.53 -1.82
CA TYR A 483 -12.19 12.66 -2.56
C TYR A 483 -13.23 13.63 -3.06
N THR A 484 -14.51 13.47 -2.64
CA THR A 484 -15.60 14.36 -3.04
C THR A 484 -16.36 14.90 -1.85
N GLU A 485 -16.94 16.09 -2.05
CA GLU A 485 -17.91 16.71 -1.14
C GLU A 485 -19.28 16.69 -1.83
N VAL A 486 -20.30 16.32 -1.09
CA VAL A 486 -21.68 16.33 -1.63
C VAL A 486 -22.34 17.66 -1.32
N LYS A 487 -22.74 18.37 -2.39
CA LYS A 487 -23.46 19.65 -2.29
C LYS A 487 -24.92 19.42 -2.66
N SER A 488 -25.85 19.88 -1.81
CA SER A 488 -27.30 19.85 -2.10
C SER A 488 -27.74 21.23 -2.61
N VAL A 489 -28.32 21.31 -3.82
CA VAL A 489 -28.77 22.56 -4.43
C VAL A 489 -30.31 22.55 -4.47
N TRP A 490 -30.91 23.62 -3.95
CA TRP A 490 -32.36 23.80 -3.93
C TRP A 490 -32.77 24.92 -4.86
N VAL A 491 -33.70 24.64 -5.75
CA VAL A 491 -34.23 25.63 -6.69
C VAL A 491 -35.73 25.77 -6.44
N ASN A 492 -36.14 26.98 -6.12
CA ASN A 492 -37.58 27.32 -5.98
C ASN A 492 -38.15 27.53 -7.39
N ILE A 493 -39.11 26.69 -7.77
CA ILE A 493 -39.76 26.71 -9.09
C ILE A 493 -41.26 26.99 -8.98
N LYS A 494 -41.72 27.59 -7.85
CA LYS A 494 -43.12 28.05 -7.68
C LYS A 494 -43.51 29.04 -8.75
#